data_908fbf0fa9025e0c54f891049bd6a7ad
#
_entry.id   908fbf0fa9025e0c54f891049bd6a7ad
#
_cell.length_a   1.000
_cell.length_b   1.000
_cell.length_c   1.000
_cell.angle_alpha   90.00
_cell.angle_beta   90.00
_cell.angle_gamma   90.00
#
_symmetry.space_group_name_H-M   'P 1'
#
loop_
_entity.id
_entity.type
_entity.pdbx_description
1 polymer ?
#
loop_
_entity_poly.entity_id
_entity_poly.type
_entity_poly.pdbx_seq_one_letter_code
_entity_poly.pdbx_strand_id
1 'polypeptide(L)'
;HIHSFSPPEIINISQISGISPKETLSRLKEAGLDSLPGGGAEILVDRVRKIISPNKISWSLWMKVMEIAHKLGMKTTATMMFGHVETPEERVKHMIRVREQQELTGGFTAFIPWTFQPQNTKLRGNTATAVEYLKTLAVSRLLLDNVPNIQTSWVTQGEKIAQVALSFGANDFGSTMLEENVVRAAGVINRVPMEEIIRCIKKAGFKPAQRTTDYRILKLFS
;
A
#
# COMPACT_ATOMS: atom_id res chain seq x y z
N HIS A 1 -18.16 0.72 3.98
CA HIS A 1 -17.16 1.22 3.02
C HIS A 1 -16.49 0.03 2.32
N ILE A 2 -16.66 -0.05 1.01
CA ILE A 2 -16.09 -1.12 0.19
C ILE A 2 -14.78 -0.62 -0.41
N HIS A 3 -13.65 -1.22 0.02
CA HIS A 3 -12.29 -0.95 -0.46
C HIS A 3 -11.75 -2.20 -1.14
N SER A 4 -11.94 -2.30 -2.45
CA SER A 4 -11.71 -3.53 -3.21
C SER A 4 -11.21 -3.25 -4.62
N PHE A 5 -10.78 -4.31 -5.30
CA PHE A 5 -10.31 -4.32 -6.68
C PHE A 5 -9.08 -3.46 -6.94
N SER A 6 -7.93 -4.09 -6.92
CA SER A 6 -6.67 -3.48 -7.35
C SER A 6 -6.64 -3.19 -8.86
N PRO A 7 -5.77 -2.29 -9.36
CA PRO A 7 -5.67 -1.98 -10.79
C PRO A 7 -5.53 -3.20 -11.71
N PRO A 8 -4.73 -4.24 -11.41
CA PRO A 8 -4.72 -5.46 -12.22
C PRO A 8 -6.09 -6.14 -12.35
N GLU A 9 -6.87 -6.17 -11.26
CA GLU A 9 -8.22 -6.74 -11.26
C GLU A 9 -9.20 -5.91 -12.08
N ILE A 10 -9.14 -4.57 -11.99
CA ILE A 10 -9.94 -3.67 -12.84
C ILE A 10 -9.65 -3.91 -14.32
N ILE A 11 -8.38 -4.05 -14.70
CA ILE A 11 -8.01 -4.34 -16.09
C ILE A 11 -8.53 -5.71 -16.53
N ASN A 12 -8.41 -6.72 -15.68
CA ASN A 12 -8.92 -8.06 -15.99
C ASN A 12 -10.44 -8.06 -16.17
N ILE A 13 -11.19 -7.41 -15.28
CA ILE A 13 -12.65 -7.25 -15.39
C ILE A 13 -13.01 -6.52 -16.71
N SER A 14 -12.31 -5.43 -17.03
CA SER A 14 -12.52 -4.68 -18.26
C SER A 14 -12.34 -5.54 -19.51
N GLN A 15 -11.29 -6.36 -19.56
CA GLN A 15 -10.99 -7.26 -20.67
C GLN A 15 -12.04 -8.34 -20.84
N ILE A 16 -12.43 -9.01 -19.74
CA ILE A 16 -13.43 -10.09 -19.76
C ILE A 16 -14.82 -9.53 -20.17
N SER A 17 -15.16 -8.35 -19.69
CA SER A 17 -16.46 -7.71 -19.95
C SER A 17 -16.52 -6.95 -21.29
N GLY A 18 -15.39 -6.81 -22.00
CA GLY A 18 -15.32 -6.07 -23.27
C GLY A 18 -15.61 -4.58 -23.16
N ILE A 19 -15.42 -3.96 -21.98
CA ILE A 19 -15.66 -2.54 -21.73
C ILE A 19 -14.38 -1.84 -21.26
N SER A 20 -14.35 -0.50 -21.35
CA SER A 20 -13.17 0.27 -20.94
C SER A 20 -12.96 0.26 -19.43
N PRO A 21 -11.72 0.46 -18.93
CA PRO A 21 -11.46 0.61 -17.50
C PRO A 21 -12.25 1.75 -16.84
N LYS A 22 -12.52 2.83 -17.58
CA LYS A 22 -13.38 3.94 -17.11
C LYS A 22 -14.82 3.47 -16.90
N GLU A 23 -15.38 2.78 -17.87
CA GLU A 23 -16.73 2.24 -17.78
C GLU A 23 -16.84 1.19 -16.65
N THR A 24 -15.84 0.31 -16.53
CA THR A 24 -15.74 -0.66 -15.43
C THR A 24 -15.81 0.02 -14.07
N LEU A 25 -14.94 1.03 -13.85
CA LEU A 25 -14.90 1.78 -12.60
C LEU A 25 -16.19 2.56 -12.32
N SER A 26 -16.81 3.16 -13.35
CA SER A 26 -18.10 3.86 -13.21
C SER A 26 -19.19 2.90 -12.72
N ARG A 27 -19.34 1.74 -13.35
CA ARG A 27 -20.33 0.73 -12.96
C ARG A 27 -20.07 0.16 -11.57
N LEU A 28 -18.81 -0.10 -11.23
CA LEU A 28 -18.45 -0.58 -9.89
C LEU A 28 -18.76 0.49 -8.82
N LYS A 29 -18.49 1.76 -9.10
CA LYS A 29 -18.84 2.88 -8.22
C LYS A 29 -20.35 3.00 -8.03
N GLU A 30 -21.14 2.91 -9.10
CA GLU A 30 -22.60 2.91 -9.05
C GLU A 30 -23.14 1.71 -8.25
N ALA A 31 -22.45 0.57 -8.31
CA ALA A 31 -22.78 -0.62 -7.51
C ALA A 31 -22.31 -0.54 -6.04
N GLY A 32 -21.66 0.55 -5.63
CA GLY A 32 -21.28 0.79 -4.24
C GLY A 32 -19.78 0.61 -3.92
N LEU A 33 -18.90 0.52 -4.91
CA LEU A 33 -17.46 0.53 -4.65
C LEU A 33 -17.01 1.94 -4.25
N ASP A 34 -16.46 2.09 -3.05
CA ASP A 34 -16.09 3.40 -2.49
C ASP A 34 -14.64 3.81 -2.83
N SER A 35 -13.71 2.87 -2.82
CA SER A 35 -12.27 3.14 -3.00
C SER A 35 -11.49 1.92 -3.48
N LEU A 36 -10.27 2.15 -4.03
CA LEU A 36 -9.41 1.08 -4.52
C LEU A 36 -8.12 0.95 -3.70
N PRO A 37 -7.70 -0.27 -3.34
CA PRO A 37 -6.38 -0.53 -2.79
C PRO A 37 -5.26 -0.39 -3.84
N GLY A 38 -4.07 -0.02 -3.38
CA GLY A 38 -2.87 0.08 -4.21
C GLY A 38 -2.22 -1.26 -4.59
N GLY A 39 -2.94 -2.37 -4.43
CA GLY A 39 -2.43 -3.70 -4.73
C GLY A 39 -1.91 -3.86 -6.16
N GLY A 40 -0.98 -4.78 -6.37
CA GLY A 40 -0.38 -5.04 -7.66
C GLY A 40 0.60 -3.97 -8.16
N ALA A 41 0.91 -2.94 -7.36
CA ALA A 41 1.94 -1.96 -7.67
C ALA A 41 3.34 -2.58 -7.65
N GLU A 42 3.61 -3.43 -6.69
CA GLU A 42 4.94 -4.00 -6.39
C GLU A 42 6.05 -2.93 -6.42
N ILE A 43 6.85 -2.89 -7.46
CA ILE A 43 7.68 -1.74 -7.87
C ILE A 43 7.18 -1.25 -9.23
N LEU A 44 6.87 0.03 -9.35
CA LEU A 44 6.35 0.65 -10.57
C LEU A 44 7.48 0.93 -11.58
N VAL A 45 8.29 -0.09 -11.88
CA VAL A 45 9.36 -0.11 -12.89
C VAL A 45 9.25 -1.41 -13.68
N ASP A 46 9.07 -1.35 -15.01
CA ASP A 46 8.77 -2.54 -15.81
C ASP A 46 9.88 -3.59 -15.80
N ARG A 47 11.17 -3.21 -15.66
CA ARG A 47 12.26 -4.17 -15.48
C ARG A 47 11.96 -5.10 -14.29
N VAL A 48 11.65 -4.51 -13.15
CA VAL A 48 11.34 -5.25 -11.92
C VAL A 48 10.08 -6.08 -12.10
N ARG A 49 9.01 -5.47 -12.61
CA ARG A 49 7.69 -6.12 -12.81
C ARG A 49 7.79 -7.36 -13.70
N LYS A 50 8.57 -7.29 -14.80
CA LYS A 50 8.80 -8.44 -15.69
C LYS A 50 9.46 -9.63 -15.01
N ILE A 51 10.27 -9.39 -13.97
CA ILE A 51 10.95 -10.44 -13.22
C ILE A 51 10.04 -11.05 -12.16
N ILE A 52 9.39 -10.20 -11.33
CA ILE A 52 8.65 -10.67 -10.14
C ILE A 52 7.19 -10.99 -10.42
N SER A 53 6.60 -10.37 -11.42
CA SER A 53 5.18 -10.52 -11.75
C SER A 53 4.92 -10.31 -13.26
N PRO A 54 5.45 -11.18 -14.14
CA PRO A 54 5.44 -10.99 -15.60
C PRO A 54 4.04 -10.92 -16.19
N ASN A 55 3.06 -11.51 -15.52
CA ASN A 55 1.66 -11.53 -15.96
C ASN A 55 0.84 -10.33 -15.45
N LYS A 56 1.43 -9.44 -14.63
CA LYS A 56 0.74 -8.24 -14.17
C LYS A 56 0.91 -7.10 -15.17
N ILE A 57 -0.03 -6.16 -15.13
CA ILE A 57 -0.05 -4.96 -15.96
C ILE A 57 1.21 -4.10 -15.82
N SER A 58 1.54 -3.30 -16.85
CA SER A 58 2.66 -2.35 -16.79
C SER A 58 2.45 -1.30 -15.68
N TRP A 59 3.55 -0.63 -15.28
CA TRP A 59 3.45 0.46 -14.32
C TRP A 59 2.57 1.61 -14.83
N SER A 60 2.66 1.93 -16.11
CA SER A 60 1.89 3.01 -16.74
C SER A 60 0.39 2.70 -16.76
N LEU A 61 0.01 1.46 -17.02
CA LEU A 61 -1.39 1.04 -16.97
C LEU A 61 -1.93 1.03 -15.54
N TRP A 62 -1.11 0.64 -14.54
CA TRP A 62 -1.45 0.74 -13.14
C TRP A 62 -1.77 2.20 -12.74
N MET A 63 -0.89 3.15 -13.11
CA MET A 63 -1.09 4.58 -12.89
C MET A 63 -2.34 5.09 -13.60
N LYS A 64 -2.58 4.63 -14.83
CA LYS A 64 -3.77 5.04 -15.60
C LYS A 64 -5.08 4.64 -14.94
N VAL A 65 -5.15 3.46 -14.35
CA VAL A 65 -6.34 3.04 -13.57
C VAL A 65 -6.54 3.94 -12.35
N MET A 66 -5.47 4.26 -11.61
CA MET A 66 -5.56 5.18 -10.48
C MET A 66 -5.99 6.59 -10.90
N GLU A 67 -5.44 7.11 -11.98
CA GLU A 67 -5.86 8.39 -12.55
C GLU A 67 -7.36 8.41 -12.87
N ILE A 68 -7.87 7.34 -13.51
CA ILE A 68 -9.30 7.22 -13.85
C ILE A 68 -10.15 7.19 -12.58
N ALA A 69 -9.75 6.37 -11.57
CA ALA A 69 -10.47 6.31 -10.29
C ALA A 69 -10.52 7.68 -9.60
N HIS A 70 -9.40 8.41 -9.54
CA HIS A 70 -9.32 9.75 -8.98
C HIS A 70 -10.23 10.74 -9.72
N LYS A 71 -10.23 10.72 -11.06
CA LYS A 71 -11.11 11.57 -11.88
C LYS A 71 -12.60 11.26 -11.72
N LEU A 72 -12.94 10.04 -11.32
CA LEU A 72 -14.30 9.65 -10.91
C LEU A 72 -14.61 10.04 -9.46
N GLY A 73 -13.70 10.70 -8.75
CA GLY A 73 -13.86 11.11 -7.34
C GLY A 73 -13.65 9.99 -6.33
N MET A 74 -13.13 8.83 -6.76
CA MET A 74 -12.78 7.74 -5.85
C MET A 74 -11.42 7.99 -5.21
N LYS A 75 -11.27 7.65 -3.93
CA LYS A 75 -9.97 7.67 -3.27
C LYS A 75 -9.28 6.32 -3.40
N THR A 76 -7.95 6.33 -3.35
CA THR A 76 -7.16 5.10 -3.47
C THR A 76 -5.97 5.12 -2.50
N THR A 77 -5.31 3.98 -2.35
CA THR A 77 -3.98 3.91 -1.71
C THR A 77 -2.90 3.60 -2.73
N ALA A 78 -1.64 3.81 -2.38
CA ALA A 78 -0.50 3.32 -3.14
C ALA A 78 0.34 2.40 -2.26
N THR A 79 0.85 1.30 -2.82
CA THR A 79 1.69 0.34 -2.10
C THR A 79 3.03 0.18 -2.80
N MET A 80 4.07 -0.17 -2.06
CA MET A 80 5.36 -0.58 -2.61
C MET A 80 5.83 -1.86 -1.91
N MET A 81 6.03 -2.94 -2.67
CA MET A 81 6.69 -4.15 -2.18
C MET A 81 8.16 -4.11 -2.59
N PHE A 82 9.06 -4.10 -1.64
CA PHE A 82 10.51 -3.98 -1.88
C PHE A 82 11.32 -5.03 -1.13
N GLY A 83 12.63 -5.09 -1.41
CA GLY A 83 13.57 -6.06 -0.80
C GLY A 83 13.65 -7.36 -1.61
N HIS A 84 13.58 -7.30 -2.94
CA HIS A 84 13.71 -8.45 -3.83
C HIS A 84 14.81 -8.22 -4.92
N VAL A 85 14.45 -7.75 -6.12
CA VAL A 85 15.37 -7.59 -7.27
C VAL A 85 15.55 -6.15 -7.72
N GLU A 86 14.84 -5.23 -7.10
CA GLU A 86 14.89 -3.80 -7.37
C GLU A 86 16.17 -3.17 -6.79
N THR A 87 16.59 -2.05 -7.38
CA THR A 87 17.65 -1.20 -6.83
C THR A 87 17.08 -0.08 -5.97
N PRO A 88 17.89 0.58 -5.10
CA PRO A 88 17.45 1.76 -4.35
C PRO A 88 16.88 2.87 -5.25
N GLU A 89 17.48 3.09 -6.42
CA GLU A 89 17.03 4.08 -7.42
C GLU A 89 15.64 3.72 -7.97
N GLU A 90 15.34 2.45 -8.12
CA GLU A 90 14.03 1.99 -8.59
C GLU A 90 12.95 2.16 -7.52
N ARG A 91 13.29 2.05 -6.23
CA ARG A 91 12.39 2.43 -5.13
C ARG A 91 12.08 3.93 -5.17
N VAL A 92 13.11 4.76 -5.34
CA VAL A 92 12.94 6.22 -5.49
C VAL A 92 12.09 6.54 -6.72
N LYS A 93 12.35 5.89 -7.86
CA LYS A 93 11.57 6.07 -9.08
C LYS A 93 10.10 5.70 -8.91
N HIS A 94 9.80 4.65 -8.14
CA HIS A 94 8.45 4.28 -7.75
C HIS A 94 7.76 5.42 -6.98
N MET A 95 8.44 5.95 -5.95
CA MET A 95 7.91 7.04 -5.11
C MET A 95 7.69 8.32 -5.92
N ILE A 96 8.63 8.68 -6.81
CA ILE A 96 8.48 9.84 -7.70
C ILE A 96 7.21 9.71 -8.56
N ARG A 97 6.94 8.54 -9.14
CA ARG A 97 5.73 8.30 -9.93
C ARG A 97 4.45 8.44 -9.10
N VAL A 98 4.45 7.96 -7.87
CA VAL A 98 3.32 8.15 -6.93
C VAL A 98 3.15 9.63 -6.60
N ARG A 99 4.24 10.35 -6.33
CA ARG A 99 4.24 11.80 -6.07
C ARG A 99 3.65 12.59 -7.23
N GLU A 100 4.16 12.34 -8.44
CA GLU A 100 3.69 13.01 -9.67
C GLU A 100 2.19 12.76 -9.91
N GLN A 101 1.74 11.52 -9.75
CA GLN A 101 0.32 11.19 -9.86
C GLN A 101 -0.52 11.88 -8.78
N GLN A 102 0.00 12.00 -7.56
CA GLN A 102 -0.67 12.73 -6.48
C GLN A 102 -0.77 14.23 -6.77
N GLU A 103 0.27 14.83 -7.32
CA GLU A 103 0.24 16.24 -7.77
C GLU A 103 -0.83 16.47 -8.84
N LEU A 104 -0.98 15.54 -9.77
CA LEU A 104 -1.97 15.62 -10.84
C LEU A 104 -3.41 15.43 -10.37
N THR A 105 -3.67 14.57 -9.38
CA THR A 105 -5.03 14.11 -9.09
C THR A 105 -5.46 14.17 -7.62
N GLY A 106 -4.54 14.25 -6.66
CA GLY A 106 -4.84 14.36 -5.22
C GLY A 106 -5.66 13.18 -4.65
N GLY A 107 -5.62 12.02 -5.29
CA GLY A 107 -6.50 10.90 -4.95
C GLY A 107 -5.95 9.87 -3.99
N PHE A 108 -4.62 9.79 -3.81
CA PHE A 108 -4.01 8.87 -2.85
C PHE A 108 -4.21 9.35 -1.42
N THR A 109 -4.82 8.51 -0.59
CA THR A 109 -5.02 8.76 0.84
C THR A 109 -3.86 8.27 1.69
N ALA A 110 -3.15 7.25 1.23
CA ALA A 110 -2.00 6.68 1.93
C ALA A 110 -1.00 6.02 0.99
N PHE A 111 0.24 5.95 1.47
CA PHE A 111 1.29 5.11 0.92
C PHE A 111 1.70 4.04 1.92
N ILE A 112 1.84 2.78 1.46
CA ILE A 112 2.11 1.62 2.30
C ILE A 112 3.33 0.87 1.77
N PRO A 113 4.56 1.13 2.28
CA PRO A 113 5.74 0.33 1.95
C PRO A 113 5.75 -0.95 2.80
N TRP A 114 5.99 -2.10 2.16
CA TRP A 114 6.09 -3.38 2.81
C TRP A 114 7.18 -4.24 2.17
N THR A 115 7.75 -5.17 2.94
CA THR A 115 8.88 -5.97 2.48
C THR A 115 8.43 -7.27 1.86
N PHE A 116 9.11 -7.66 0.78
CA PHE A 116 8.97 -8.99 0.19
C PHE A 116 9.29 -10.08 1.21
N GLN A 117 8.49 -11.14 1.21
CA GLN A 117 8.67 -12.33 2.05
C GLN A 117 9.02 -13.52 1.14
N PRO A 118 10.29 -13.98 1.12
CA PRO A 118 10.75 -14.98 0.15
C PRO A 118 10.27 -16.40 0.45
N GLN A 119 9.87 -16.70 1.70
CA GLN A 119 9.46 -18.05 2.08
C GLN A 119 8.26 -18.51 1.23
N ASN A 120 8.30 -19.76 0.80
CA ASN A 120 7.26 -20.38 -0.02
C ASN A 120 6.98 -19.67 -1.37
N THR A 121 7.93 -18.87 -1.87
CA THR A 121 7.81 -18.20 -3.18
C THR A 121 8.83 -18.78 -4.18
N LYS A 122 8.57 -18.56 -5.48
CA LYS A 122 9.53 -18.95 -6.54
C LYS A 122 10.75 -18.03 -6.58
N LEU A 123 10.61 -16.79 -6.16
CA LEU A 123 11.68 -15.81 -6.10
C LEU A 123 12.44 -16.02 -4.79
N ARG A 124 13.65 -16.57 -4.91
CA ARG A 124 14.56 -16.76 -3.77
C ARG A 124 15.22 -15.43 -3.42
N GLY A 125 15.58 -15.25 -2.15
CA GLY A 125 16.27 -14.05 -1.66
C GLY A 125 16.29 -13.98 -0.15
N ASN A 126 16.91 -12.95 0.36
CA ASN A 126 16.87 -12.63 1.79
C ASN A 126 15.73 -11.64 2.08
N THR A 127 15.12 -11.74 3.25
CA THR A 127 14.17 -10.73 3.72
C THR A 127 14.92 -9.42 3.97
N ALA A 128 14.34 -8.29 3.55
CA ALA A 128 14.89 -6.97 3.88
C ALA A 128 14.98 -6.79 5.41
N THR A 129 16.07 -6.20 5.88
CA THR A 129 16.28 -5.95 7.31
C THR A 129 15.33 -4.87 7.84
N ALA A 130 15.10 -4.85 9.16
CA ALA A 130 14.34 -3.78 9.80
C ALA A 130 14.96 -2.39 9.55
N VAL A 131 16.29 -2.29 9.50
CA VAL A 131 17.00 -1.04 9.17
C VAL A 131 16.69 -0.59 7.75
N GLU A 132 16.69 -1.49 6.80
CA GLU A 132 16.37 -1.21 5.41
C GLU A 132 14.90 -0.76 5.26
N TYR A 133 13.99 -1.42 5.98
CA TYR A 133 12.58 -1.02 6.04
C TYR A 133 12.42 0.40 6.57
N LEU A 134 13.01 0.71 7.74
CA LEU A 134 12.91 2.02 8.38
C LEU A 134 13.53 3.14 7.52
N LYS A 135 14.68 2.88 6.87
CA LYS A 135 15.27 3.84 5.91
C LYS A 135 14.34 4.09 4.72
N THR A 136 13.78 3.03 4.14
CA THR A 136 12.84 3.15 3.00
C THR A 136 11.60 3.94 3.40
N LEU A 137 11.06 3.71 4.59
CA LEU A 137 9.90 4.42 5.11
C LEU A 137 10.21 5.91 5.35
N ALA A 138 11.37 6.23 5.93
CA ALA A 138 11.82 7.62 6.13
C ALA A 138 11.98 8.37 4.80
N VAL A 139 12.61 7.72 3.80
CA VAL A 139 12.72 8.28 2.45
C VAL A 139 11.33 8.46 1.82
N SER A 140 10.40 7.52 2.04
CA SER A 140 9.03 7.66 1.56
C SER A 140 8.35 8.90 2.14
N ARG A 141 8.52 9.20 3.44
CA ARG A 141 7.95 10.40 4.07
C ARG A 141 8.54 11.69 3.49
N LEU A 142 9.85 11.71 3.20
CA LEU A 142 10.51 12.88 2.63
C LEU A 142 10.11 13.13 1.17
N LEU A 143 9.97 12.07 0.37
CA LEU A 143 9.62 12.17 -1.05
C LEU A 143 8.12 12.37 -1.28
N LEU A 144 7.27 11.80 -0.43
CA LEU A 144 5.81 11.82 -0.57
C LEU A 144 5.16 12.80 0.43
N ASP A 145 5.70 14.03 0.51
CA ASP A 145 5.16 15.09 1.36
C ASP A 145 3.73 15.51 0.98
N ASN A 146 3.32 15.24 -0.27
CA ASN A 146 1.97 15.46 -0.79
C ASN A 146 0.99 14.28 -0.55
N VAL A 147 1.47 13.13 -0.02
CA VAL A 147 0.61 12.03 0.40
C VAL A 147 0.40 12.10 1.91
N PRO A 148 -0.84 12.30 2.39
CA PRO A 148 -1.09 12.66 3.79
C PRO A 148 -0.67 11.58 4.78
N ASN A 149 -0.83 10.30 4.41
CA ASN A 149 -0.56 9.21 5.33
C ASN A 149 0.48 8.24 4.80
N ILE A 150 1.40 7.84 5.68
CA ILE A 150 2.33 6.72 5.46
C ILE A 150 2.03 5.67 6.53
N GLN A 151 1.59 4.51 6.05
CA GLN A 151 1.19 3.40 6.91
C GLN A 151 2.37 2.48 7.18
N THR A 152 2.52 2.03 8.42
CA THR A 152 3.47 0.96 8.76
C THR A 152 3.00 -0.39 8.22
N SER A 153 3.93 -1.32 8.03
CA SER A 153 3.61 -2.71 7.67
C SER A 153 3.90 -3.65 8.85
N TRP A 154 3.09 -3.57 9.93
CA TRP A 154 3.24 -4.50 11.06
C TRP A 154 3.06 -5.97 10.63
N VAL A 155 2.30 -6.22 9.57
CA VAL A 155 2.08 -7.57 9.03
C VAL A 155 3.39 -8.23 8.64
N THR A 156 4.29 -7.51 7.97
CA THR A 156 5.60 -8.03 7.53
C THR A 156 6.73 -7.81 8.52
N GLN A 157 6.63 -6.77 9.39
CA GLN A 157 7.72 -6.34 10.26
C GLN A 157 7.49 -6.69 11.74
N GLY A 158 6.27 -7.06 12.12
CA GLY A 158 5.85 -7.19 13.51
C GLY A 158 5.59 -5.83 14.20
N GLU A 159 4.93 -5.88 15.34
CA GLU A 159 4.49 -4.71 16.09
C GLU A 159 5.62 -3.82 16.58
N LYS A 160 6.78 -4.40 16.96
CA LYS A 160 7.92 -3.64 17.50
C LYS A 160 8.55 -2.73 16.48
N ILE A 161 8.78 -3.23 15.26
CA ILE A 161 9.32 -2.40 14.17
C ILE A 161 8.27 -1.39 13.69
N ALA A 162 7.00 -1.77 13.64
CA ALA A 162 5.92 -0.84 13.34
C ALA A 162 5.82 0.29 14.36
N GLN A 163 6.06 0.02 15.65
CA GLN A 163 6.15 1.04 16.69
C GLN A 163 7.30 2.03 16.43
N VAL A 164 8.50 1.54 16.12
CA VAL A 164 9.67 2.35 15.80
C VAL A 164 9.43 3.18 14.52
N ALA A 165 8.73 2.61 13.54
CA ALA A 165 8.40 3.26 12.27
C ALA A 165 7.61 4.57 12.43
N LEU A 166 6.85 4.73 13.52
CA LEU A 166 6.17 5.99 13.85
C LEU A 166 7.16 7.16 14.03
N SER A 167 8.36 6.90 14.54
CA SER A 167 9.43 7.90 14.66
C SER A 167 10.22 8.10 13.35
N PHE A 168 9.98 7.27 12.34
CA PHE A 168 10.59 7.35 11.01
C PHE A 168 9.67 7.94 9.94
N GLY A 169 8.56 8.56 10.35
CA GLY A 169 7.66 9.29 9.47
C GLY A 169 6.33 8.61 9.14
N ALA A 170 6.07 7.41 9.66
CA ALA A 170 4.73 6.85 9.60
C ALA A 170 3.79 7.59 10.56
N ASN A 171 2.54 7.77 10.14
CA ASN A 171 1.48 8.35 10.96
C ASN A 171 0.21 7.47 10.98
N ASP A 172 0.29 6.27 10.43
CA ASP A 172 -0.78 5.28 10.43
C ASP A 172 -0.19 3.91 10.79
N PHE A 173 -0.70 3.28 11.85
CA PHE A 173 -0.25 1.95 12.24
C PHE A 173 -0.86 0.85 11.36
N GLY A 174 -1.93 1.15 10.65
CA GLY A 174 -2.74 0.22 9.90
C GLY A 174 -3.95 -0.30 10.69
N SER A 175 -4.66 -1.24 10.11
CA SER A 175 -5.84 -1.86 10.72
C SER A 175 -5.52 -3.20 11.36
N THR A 176 -6.38 -3.65 12.29
CA THR A 176 -6.44 -5.06 12.66
C THR A 176 -6.97 -5.87 11.47
N MET A 177 -6.41 -7.06 11.22
CA MET A 177 -6.88 -7.93 10.15
C MET A 177 -7.71 -9.08 10.72
N LEU A 178 -8.88 -9.32 10.12
CA LEU A 178 -9.67 -10.53 10.39
C LEU A 178 -8.96 -11.75 9.79
N GLU A 179 -8.56 -11.63 8.54
CA GLU A 179 -7.76 -12.62 7.81
C GLU A 179 -6.64 -11.94 7.03
N GLU A 180 -5.48 -12.55 7.02
CA GLU A 180 -4.35 -12.18 6.18
C GLU A 180 -3.80 -13.46 5.55
N ASN A 181 -4.08 -13.65 4.25
CA ASN A 181 -3.75 -14.89 3.54
C ASN A 181 -2.52 -14.74 2.63
N VAL A 182 -2.16 -13.53 2.22
CA VAL A 182 -1.07 -13.29 1.26
C VAL A 182 0.30 -13.49 1.92
N VAL A 183 0.56 -12.76 2.99
CA VAL A 183 1.85 -12.85 3.72
C VAL A 183 1.92 -14.13 4.55
N ARG A 184 0.76 -14.63 5.01
CA ARG A 184 0.66 -15.93 5.69
C ARG A 184 1.07 -17.09 4.78
N ALA A 185 0.69 -17.06 3.50
CA ALA A 185 1.14 -18.06 2.53
C ALA A 185 2.67 -18.06 2.36
N ALA A 186 3.32 -16.92 2.58
CA ALA A 186 4.78 -16.78 2.62
C ALA A 186 5.38 -17.09 4.02
N GLY A 187 4.62 -17.67 4.96
CA GLY A 187 5.13 -18.14 6.26
C GLY A 187 5.15 -17.11 7.38
N VAL A 188 4.65 -15.90 7.18
CA VAL A 188 4.60 -14.85 8.21
C VAL A 188 3.25 -14.88 8.93
N ILE A 189 3.29 -15.00 10.27
CA ILE A 189 2.10 -15.08 11.12
C ILE A 189 2.18 -14.00 12.20
N ASN A 190 2.01 -12.75 11.81
CA ASN A 190 1.85 -11.65 12.76
C ASN A 190 0.35 -11.38 12.98
N ARG A 191 -0.08 -11.29 14.23
CA ARG A 191 -1.42 -10.86 14.61
C ARG A 191 -1.28 -9.83 15.72
N VAL A 192 -1.88 -8.67 15.53
CA VAL A 192 -1.81 -7.57 16.49
C VAL A 192 -3.24 -7.12 16.79
N PRO A 193 -3.75 -7.36 18.01
CA PRO A 193 -5.07 -6.88 18.43
C PRO A 193 -5.06 -5.36 18.63
N MET A 194 -6.24 -4.76 18.63
CA MET A 194 -6.42 -3.32 18.73
C MET A 194 -5.75 -2.72 19.98
N GLU A 195 -5.87 -3.38 21.11
CA GLU A 195 -5.30 -2.96 22.39
C GLU A 195 -3.77 -2.85 22.31
N GLU A 196 -3.15 -3.80 21.60
CA GLU A 196 -1.71 -3.80 21.39
C GLU A 196 -1.26 -2.67 20.46
N ILE A 197 -2.02 -2.40 19.40
CA ILE A 197 -1.78 -1.24 18.51
C ILE A 197 -1.83 0.06 19.34
N ILE A 198 -2.87 0.24 20.14
CA ILE A 198 -3.03 1.40 21.03
C ILE A 198 -1.84 1.51 21.99
N ARG A 199 -1.42 0.40 22.60
CA ARG A 199 -0.27 0.34 23.50
C ARG A 199 1.03 0.74 22.79
N CYS A 200 1.28 0.21 21.59
CA CYS A 200 2.46 0.53 20.79
C CYS A 200 2.53 2.03 20.45
N ILE A 201 1.42 2.61 20.00
CA ILE A 201 1.35 4.03 19.65
C ILE A 201 1.61 4.90 20.88
N LYS A 202 0.98 4.60 22.05
CA LYS A 202 1.20 5.34 23.30
C LYS A 202 2.66 5.24 23.75
N LYS A 203 3.25 4.04 23.73
CA LYS A 203 4.67 3.83 24.12
C LYS A 203 5.65 4.53 23.19
N ALA A 204 5.28 4.77 21.95
CA ALA A 204 6.06 5.59 21.01
C ALA A 204 5.92 7.09 21.27
N GLY A 205 5.10 7.52 22.26
CA GLY A 205 4.88 8.93 22.57
C GLY A 205 3.82 9.63 21.72
N PHE A 206 3.03 8.87 20.97
CA PHE A 206 1.97 9.41 20.11
C PHE A 206 0.57 9.15 20.69
N LYS A 207 -0.41 9.93 20.22
CA LYS A 207 -1.80 9.82 20.61
C LYS A 207 -2.55 8.89 19.65
N PRO A 208 -3.07 7.73 20.10
CA PRO A 208 -3.77 6.81 19.22
C PRO A 208 -5.14 7.36 18.81
N ALA A 209 -5.48 7.14 17.55
CA ALA A 209 -6.80 7.44 17.00
C ALA A 209 -7.33 6.26 16.19
N GLN A 210 -8.61 5.97 16.33
CA GLN A 210 -9.33 5.08 15.42
C GLN A 210 -9.87 5.89 14.25
N ARG A 211 -9.67 5.39 13.04
CA ARG A 211 -10.10 6.03 11.79
C ARG A 211 -10.97 5.11 10.94
N THR A 212 -11.72 5.71 10.02
CA THR A 212 -12.35 5.01 8.90
C THR A 212 -11.33 4.69 7.80
N THR A 213 -11.73 3.93 6.78
CA THR A 213 -10.90 3.64 5.59
C THR A 213 -10.56 4.92 4.81
N ASP A 214 -11.44 5.91 4.81
CA ASP A 214 -11.25 7.23 4.19
C ASP A 214 -10.60 8.28 5.12
N TYR A 215 -9.95 7.81 6.20
CA TYR A 215 -9.15 8.61 7.14
C TYR A 215 -9.93 9.62 8.00
N ARG A 216 -11.24 9.49 8.16
CA ARG A 216 -11.99 10.27 9.16
C ARG A 216 -11.74 9.70 10.56
N ILE A 217 -11.42 10.57 11.51
CA ILE A 217 -11.23 10.17 12.91
C ILE A 217 -12.58 9.83 13.54
N LEU A 218 -12.69 8.63 14.07
CA LEU A 218 -13.86 8.13 14.79
C LEU A 218 -13.72 8.31 16.30
N LYS A 219 -12.52 8.05 16.84
CA LYS A 219 -12.26 8.07 18.28
C LYS A 219 -10.79 8.38 18.56
N LEU A 220 -10.57 9.19 19.58
CA LEU A 220 -9.24 9.39 20.19
C LEU A 220 -9.17 8.57 21.47
N PHE A 221 -8.01 7.95 21.71
CA PHE A 221 -7.74 7.19 22.93
C PHE A 221 -6.82 8.02 23.84
N SER A 222 -7.30 8.32 25.03
CA SER A 222 -6.53 8.97 26.10
C SER A 222 -5.45 8.05 26.68
#